data_680cdc71ad3d321e7549b11a169b41da
#
_entry.id   680cdc71ad3d321e7549b11a169b41da
#
_cell.length_a   1.000
_cell.length_b   1.000
_cell.length_c   1.000
_cell.angle_alpha   90.00
_cell.angle_beta   90.00
_cell.angle_gamma   90.00
#
_symmetry.space_group_name_H-M   'P 1'
#
loop_
_entity.id
_entity.type
_entity.pdbx_description
1 polymer ?
#
loop_
_entity_poly.entity_id
_entity_poly.type
_entity_poly.pdbx_seq_one_letter_code
_entity_poly.pdbx_strand_id
1 'polypeptide(L)'
;MTAPGDAFEAGIQVAQALEQHGVPYALGGALAYGQYGIPRATNDVDVNVFVGPSELGAVFAALRTLGVSIDEAAARSAGEREGLIVLRFADFRLDVFTPSIDFSWEAARTRVRHVVDGISVWFLSAEALCVFKLLFFRGKDVVDLERLIAVQGTTTNAAYVRVQIAAMLGEDDPRVATWDRLWREHCPA
;
A
#
# COMPACT_ATOMS: atom_id res chain seq x y z
N MET A 1 -23.70 3.19 8.37
CA MET A 1 -23.00 2.65 7.18
C MET A 1 -23.37 1.19 7.04
N THR A 2 -23.58 0.70 5.83
CA THR A 2 -23.81 -0.72 5.54
C THR A 2 -22.48 -1.48 5.67
N ALA A 3 -22.55 -2.76 6.08
CA ALA A 3 -21.37 -3.61 6.07
C ALA A 3 -20.83 -3.74 4.62
N PRO A 4 -19.51 -3.71 4.42
CA PRO A 4 -18.91 -3.83 3.07
C PRO A 4 -19.14 -5.24 2.52
N GLY A 5 -19.51 -5.34 1.23
CA GLY A 5 -19.73 -6.60 0.54
C GLY A 5 -18.44 -7.26 0.04
N ASP A 6 -17.37 -6.47 -0.15
CA ASP A 6 -16.06 -6.95 -0.57
C ASP A 6 -14.92 -6.10 0.02
N ALA A 7 -13.68 -6.54 -0.21
CA ALA A 7 -12.49 -5.83 0.29
C ALA A 7 -12.30 -4.45 -0.35
N PHE A 8 -12.80 -4.24 -1.56
CA PHE A 8 -12.71 -2.95 -2.22
C PHE A 8 -13.63 -1.92 -1.56
N GLU A 9 -14.90 -2.28 -1.32
CA GLU A 9 -15.84 -1.44 -0.56
C GLU A 9 -15.31 -1.16 0.86
N ALA A 10 -14.74 -2.18 1.53
CA ALA A 10 -14.11 -2.01 2.83
C ALA A 10 -12.95 -1.00 2.78
N GLY A 11 -12.11 -1.08 1.76
CA GLY A 11 -11.02 -0.13 1.52
C GLY A 11 -11.51 1.30 1.30
N ILE A 12 -12.58 1.49 0.52
CA ILE A 12 -13.20 2.80 0.29
C ILE A 12 -13.76 3.39 1.59
N GLN A 13 -14.44 2.57 2.41
CA GLN A 13 -14.96 3.03 3.72
C GLN A 13 -13.82 3.43 4.67
N VAL A 14 -12.74 2.66 4.72
CA VAL A 14 -11.53 3.00 5.49
C VAL A 14 -10.92 4.31 4.99
N ALA A 15 -10.77 4.48 3.69
CA ALA A 15 -10.24 5.68 3.06
C ALA A 15 -11.07 6.92 3.42
N GLN A 16 -12.39 6.84 3.32
CA GLN A 16 -13.30 7.94 3.68
C GLN A 16 -13.23 8.31 5.16
N ALA A 17 -13.14 7.32 6.06
CA ALA A 17 -13.02 7.58 7.49
C ALA A 17 -11.70 8.28 7.82
N LEU A 18 -10.58 7.88 7.20
CA LEU A 18 -9.28 8.52 7.35
C LEU A 18 -9.28 9.95 6.80
N GLU A 19 -9.86 10.17 5.61
CA GLU A 19 -10.01 11.50 5.00
C GLU A 19 -10.81 12.44 5.92
N GLN A 20 -11.94 11.99 6.48
CA GLN A 20 -12.78 12.77 7.39
C GLN A 20 -12.06 13.16 8.68
N HIS A 21 -11.08 12.40 9.12
CA HIS A 21 -10.26 12.68 10.30
C HIS A 21 -8.94 13.39 9.97
N GLY A 22 -8.76 13.83 8.70
CA GLY A 22 -7.56 14.54 8.27
C GLY A 22 -6.29 13.67 8.28
N VAL A 23 -6.42 12.34 8.29
CA VAL A 23 -5.27 11.43 8.28
C VAL A 23 -4.78 11.26 6.84
N PRO A 24 -3.53 11.61 6.53
CA PRO A 24 -2.94 11.33 5.22
C PRO A 24 -2.73 9.83 5.06
N TYR A 25 -3.22 9.28 3.94
CA TYR A 25 -3.21 7.84 3.66
C TYR A 25 -3.02 7.55 2.18
N ALA A 26 -2.78 6.27 1.85
CA ALA A 26 -2.96 5.68 0.54
C ALA A 26 -3.35 4.20 0.67
N LEU A 27 -4.34 3.74 -0.10
CA LEU A 27 -4.60 2.32 -0.26
C LEU A 27 -3.43 1.66 -0.98
N GLY A 28 -3.06 0.46 -0.52
CA GLY A 28 -1.92 -0.30 -1.00
C GLY A 28 -2.31 -1.70 -1.51
N GLY A 29 -1.36 -2.60 -1.47
CA GLY A 29 -1.57 -4.02 -1.71
C GLY A 29 -2.33 -4.36 -2.99
N ALA A 30 -3.30 -5.28 -2.87
CA ALA A 30 -4.11 -5.72 -3.99
C ALA A 30 -5.07 -4.64 -4.52
N LEU A 31 -5.52 -3.71 -3.67
CA LEU A 31 -6.42 -2.63 -4.07
C LEU A 31 -5.70 -1.62 -4.97
N ALA A 32 -4.48 -1.20 -4.59
CA ALA A 32 -3.65 -0.36 -5.46
C ALA A 32 -3.22 -1.10 -6.74
N TYR A 33 -2.86 -2.38 -6.61
CA TYR A 33 -2.51 -3.21 -7.76
C TYR A 33 -3.64 -3.24 -8.81
N GLY A 34 -4.89 -3.29 -8.37
CA GLY A 34 -6.06 -3.26 -9.25
C GLY A 34 -6.22 -1.97 -10.08
N GLN A 35 -5.57 -0.87 -9.67
CA GLN A 35 -5.56 0.39 -10.44
C GLN A 35 -4.55 0.38 -11.60
N TYR A 36 -3.51 -0.44 -11.50
CA TYR A 36 -2.37 -0.42 -12.43
C TYR A 36 -2.15 -1.73 -13.18
N GLY A 37 -2.65 -2.84 -12.67
CA GLY A 37 -2.46 -4.17 -13.20
C GLY A 37 -3.78 -4.86 -13.54
N ILE A 38 -3.80 -6.18 -13.37
CA ILE A 38 -5.00 -7.00 -13.54
C ILE A 38 -5.62 -7.22 -12.16
N PRO A 39 -6.84 -6.69 -11.89
CA PRO A 39 -7.50 -6.87 -10.61
C PRO A 39 -7.58 -8.35 -10.21
N ARG A 40 -7.36 -8.64 -8.94
CA ARG A 40 -7.51 -9.98 -8.37
C ARG A 40 -8.26 -9.92 -7.04
N ALA A 41 -8.96 -11.00 -6.73
CA ALA A 41 -9.65 -11.10 -5.45
C ALA A 41 -8.67 -11.00 -4.27
N THR A 42 -9.12 -10.35 -3.21
CA THR A 42 -8.42 -10.25 -1.93
C THR A 42 -9.42 -10.21 -0.79
N ASN A 43 -9.00 -10.69 0.39
CA ASN A 43 -9.71 -10.53 1.65
C ASN A 43 -8.98 -9.55 2.58
N ASP A 44 -7.89 -8.95 2.09
CA ASP A 44 -7.06 -8.03 2.86
C ASP A 44 -7.28 -6.61 2.34
N VAL A 45 -7.40 -5.67 3.26
CA VAL A 45 -7.36 -4.23 3.01
C VAL A 45 -6.02 -3.71 3.51
N ASP A 46 -5.14 -3.35 2.59
CA ASP A 46 -3.85 -2.74 2.90
C ASP A 46 -3.98 -1.22 2.82
N VAL A 47 -3.70 -0.51 3.91
CA VAL A 47 -3.68 0.95 3.96
C VAL A 47 -2.38 1.46 4.57
N ASN A 48 -1.72 2.37 3.89
CA ASN A 48 -0.57 3.10 4.40
C ASN A 48 -1.07 4.41 5.00
N VAL A 49 -0.76 4.67 6.27
CA VAL A 49 -1.03 5.95 6.94
C VAL A 49 0.29 6.70 7.09
N PHE A 50 0.29 7.98 6.76
CA PHE A 50 1.50 8.80 6.73
C PHE A 50 1.50 9.78 7.90
N VAL A 51 1.49 9.22 9.12
CA VAL A 51 1.51 9.94 10.39
C VAL A 51 2.57 9.34 11.30
N GLY A 52 3.13 10.17 12.17
CA GLY A 52 4.08 9.71 13.19
C GLY A 52 3.41 8.90 14.30
N PRO A 53 4.17 8.19 15.15
CA PRO A 53 3.64 7.35 16.23
C PRO A 53 2.74 8.14 17.21
N SER A 54 3.04 9.40 17.48
CA SER A 54 2.24 10.29 18.35
C SER A 54 0.86 10.60 17.77
N GLU A 55 0.71 10.57 16.45
CA GLU A 55 -0.51 10.95 15.73
C GLU A 55 -1.44 9.76 15.43
N LEU A 56 -1.03 8.51 15.78
CA LEU A 56 -1.85 7.31 15.58
C LEU A 56 -3.23 7.37 16.25
N GLY A 57 -3.41 8.25 17.24
CA GLY A 57 -4.72 8.49 17.87
C GLY A 57 -5.80 8.91 16.86
N ALA A 58 -5.46 9.74 15.86
CA ALA A 58 -6.39 10.15 14.81
C ALA A 58 -6.76 8.97 13.89
N VAL A 59 -5.81 8.08 13.59
CA VAL A 59 -6.06 6.83 12.84
C VAL A 59 -7.03 5.95 13.59
N PHE A 60 -6.80 5.73 14.90
CA PHE A 60 -7.67 4.91 15.72
C PHE A 60 -9.08 5.50 15.87
N ALA A 61 -9.17 6.83 16.02
CA ALA A 61 -10.46 7.52 16.05
C ALA A 61 -11.25 7.30 14.75
N ALA A 62 -10.59 7.47 13.59
CA ALA A 62 -11.19 7.23 12.29
C ALA A 62 -11.71 5.79 12.15
N LEU A 63 -10.88 4.80 12.46
CA LEU A 63 -11.25 3.38 12.31
C LEU A 63 -12.36 2.95 13.29
N ARG A 64 -12.42 3.54 14.48
CA ARG A 64 -13.53 3.27 15.43
C ARG A 64 -14.87 3.74 14.93
N THR A 65 -14.95 4.77 14.08
CA THR A 65 -16.23 5.18 13.46
C THR A 65 -16.82 4.09 12.56
N LEU A 66 -15.97 3.17 12.10
CA LEU A 66 -16.35 1.99 11.32
C LEU A 66 -16.68 0.77 12.20
N GLY A 67 -16.60 0.89 13.53
CA GLY A 67 -16.78 -0.22 14.46
C GLY A 67 -15.56 -1.12 14.63
N VAL A 68 -14.37 -0.71 14.18
CA VAL A 68 -13.14 -1.47 14.37
C VAL A 68 -12.76 -1.44 15.86
N SER A 69 -12.58 -2.64 16.45
CA SER A 69 -12.08 -2.79 17.83
C SER A 69 -10.56 -2.67 17.85
N ILE A 70 -10.02 -1.79 18.70
CA ILE A 70 -8.59 -1.49 18.73
C ILE A 70 -8.10 -1.48 20.18
N ASP A 71 -7.16 -2.36 20.48
CA ASP A 71 -6.28 -2.23 21.66
C ASP A 71 -5.18 -1.24 21.27
N GLU A 72 -5.31 0.01 21.76
CA GLU A 72 -4.38 1.08 21.39
C GLU A 72 -2.94 0.81 21.83
N ALA A 73 -2.74 0.21 23.01
CA ALA A 73 -1.40 -0.04 23.52
C ALA A 73 -0.68 -1.07 22.65
N ALA A 74 -1.35 -2.17 22.33
CA ALA A 74 -0.83 -3.20 21.45
C ALA A 74 -0.62 -2.67 20.02
N ALA A 75 -1.58 -1.90 19.48
CA ALA A 75 -1.50 -1.34 18.14
C ALA A 75 -0.35 -0.34 17.98
N ARG A 76 -0.14 0.56 18.97
CA ARG A 76 1.01 1.49 18.96
C ARG A 76 2.33 0.73 18.98
N SER A 77 2.46 -0.23 19.90
CA SER A 77 3.66 -1.05 20.01
C SER A 77 3.97 -1.81 18.70
N ALA A 78 2.96 -2.36 18.04
CA ALA A 78 3.13 -3.04 16.75
C ALA A 78 3.55 -2.05 15.64
N GLY A 79 2.86 -0.90 15.53
CA GLY A 79 3.19 0.14 14.55
C GLY A 79 4.62 0.69 14.71
N GLU A 80 5.10 0.86 15.94
CA GLU A 80 6.46 1.34 16.21
C GLU A 80 7.53 0.29 15.92
N ARG A 81 7.31 -0.97 16.27
CA ARG A 81 8.31 -2.04 16.11
C ARG A 81 8.35 -2.65 14.73
N GLU A 82 7.20 -2.82 14.11
CA GLU A 82 7.03 -3.64 12.91
C GLU A 82 6.58 -2.81 11.71
N GLY A 83 6.16 -1.56 11.94
CA GLY A 83 5.59 -0.74 10.88
C GLY A 83 4.23 -1.24 10.37
N LEU A 84 3.60 -2.17 11.10
CA LEU A 84 2.34 -2.82 10.70
C LEU A 84 1.43 -3.04 11.91
N ILE A 85 0.19 -2.58 11.79
CA ILE A 85 -0.88 -2.84 12.75
C ILE A 85 -1.92 -3.71 12.06
N VAL A 86 -2.15 -4.93 12.59
CA VAL A 86 -3.13 -5.87 12.04
C VAL A 86 -4.43 -5.75 12.81
N LEU A 87 -5.51 -5.38 12.10
CA LEU A 87 -6.86 -5.21 12.65
C LEU A 87 -7.87 -6.03 11.85
N ARG A 88 -9.13 -5.93 12.22
CA ARG A 88 -10.27 -6.47 11.44
C ARG A 88 -11.33 -5.39 11.27
N PHE A 89 -11.84 -5.30 10.04
CA PHE A 89 -13.00 -4.49 9.72
C PHE A 89 -14.05 -5.38 9.03
N ALA A 90 -15.18 -5.60 9.66
CA ALA A 90 -16.15 -6.61 9.26
C ALA A 90 -15.46 -7.99 9.08
N ASP A 91 -15.63 -8.65 7.94
CA ASP A 91 -15.01 -9.93 7.65
C ASP A 91 -13.60 -9.83 7.05
N PHE A 92 -13.10 -8.59 6.84
CA PHE A 92 -11.82 -8.34 6.17
C PHE A 92 -10.69 -8.14 7.18
N ARG A 93 -9.51 -8.63 6.81
CA ARG A 93 -8.25 -8.27 7.47
C ARG A 93 -7.89 -6.85 7.05
N LEU A 94 -7.59 -5.99 8.02
CA LEU A 94 -7.14 -4.62 7.80
C LEU A 94 -5.69 -4.47 8.25
N ASP A 95 -4.79 -4.33 7.30
CA ASP A 95 -3.36 -4.11 7.52
C ASP A 95 -3.07 -2.61 7.39
N VAL A 96 -2.76 -1.97 8.53
CA VAL A 96 -2.43 -0.55 8.60
C VAL A 96 -0.91 -0.42 8.70
N PHE A 97 -0.28 0.02 7.62
CA PHE A 97 1.16 0.28 7.55
C PHE A 97 1.47 1.68 8.05
N THR A 98 2.42 1.78 8.99
CA THR A 98 2.94 3.05 9.50
C THR A 98 4.31 3.35 8.87
N PRO A 99 4.77 4.63 8.83
CA PRO A 99 6.07 4.98 8.28
C PRO A 99 7.21 4.40 9.12
N SER A 100 7.73 3.24 8.74
CA SER A 100 8.84 2.54 9.40
C SER A 100 10.16 2.64 8.64
N ILE A 101 10.15 3.17 7.42
CA ILE A 101 11.31 3.42 6.56
C ILE A 101 11.16 4.77 5.87
N ASP A 102 12.28 5.38 5.48
CA ASP A 102 12.27 6.70 4.82
C ASP A 102 11.45 6.71 3.53
N PHE A 103 11.44 5.61 2.79
CA PHE A 103 10.63 5.46 1.57
C PHE A 103 9.12 5.59 1.83
N SER A 104 8.64 5.36 3.04
CA SER A 104 7.21 5.58 3.37
C SER A 104 6.79 7.04 3.16
N TRP A 105 7.67 8.00 3.46
CA TRP A 105 7.40 9.43 3.24
C TRP A 105 7.49 9.81 1.76
N GLU A 106 8.34 9.13 0.99
CA GLU A 106 8.36 9.27 -0.48
C GLU A 106 7.07 8.76 -1.09
N ALA A 107 6.59 7.59 -0.65
CA ALA A 107 5.30 7.05 -1.07
C ALA A 107 4.13 8.00 -0.73
N ALA A 108 4.20 8.71 0.41
CA ALA A 108 3.22 9.74 0.75
C ALA A 108 3.19 10.90 -0.26
N ARG A 109 4.36 11.33 -0.74
CA ARG A 109 4.48 12.45 -1.71
C ARG A 109 4.04 12.06 -3.12
N THR A 110 4.29 10.80 -3.49
CA THR A 110 4.05 10.29 -4.84
C THR A 110 2.72 9.56 -5.00
N ARG A 111 1.90 9.48 -3.94
CA ARG A 111 0.57 8.86 -4.02
C ARG A 111 -0.31 9.53 -5.06
N VAL A 112 -1.20 8.78 -5.66
CA VAL A 112 -2.06 9.22 -6.75
C VAL A 112 -3.53 9.16 -6.32
N ARG A 113 -4.30 10.14 -6.76
CA ARG A 113 -5.75 10.19 -6.52
C ARG A 113 -6.50 9.59 -7.70
N HIS A 114 -7.33 8.59 -7.42
CA HIS A 114 -8.25 8.02 -8.39
C HIS A 114 -9.70 8.28 -7.97
N VAL A 115 -10.58 8.45 -8.95
CA VAL A 115 -12.02 8.52 -8.71
C VAL A 115 -12.63 7.16 -8.95
N VAL A 116 -13.25 6.60 -7.93
CA VAL A 116 -13.90 5.29 -7.95
C VAL A 116 -15.34 5.48 -7.52
N ASP A 117 -16.29 5.17 -8.38
CA ASP A 117 -17.73 5.35 -8.15
C ASP A 117 -18.09 6.76 -7.64
N GLY A 118 -17.41 7.79 -8.19
CA GLY A 118 -17.58 9.18 -7.81
C GLY A 118 -16.88 9.59 -6.50
N ILE A 119 -16.19 8.68 -5.82
CA ILE A 119 -15.44 8.93 -4.59
C ILE A 119 -13.95 9.09 -4.95
N SER A 120 -13.35 10.17 -4.49
CA SER A 120 -11.92 10.44 -4.70
C SER A 120 -11.09 9.77 -3.59
N VAL A 121 -10.20 8.87 -3.96
CA VAL A 121 -9.42 8.02 -3.03
C VAL A 121 -7.94 8.07 -3.39
N TRP A 122 -7.07 8.10 -2.37
CA TRP A 122 -5.63 8.01 -2.56
C TRP A 122 -5.15 6.57 -2.64
N PHE A 123 -4.33 6.27 -3.64
CA PHE A 123 -3.62 5.00 -3.81
C PHE A 123 -2.12 5.24 -3.85
N LEU A 124 -1.34 4.23 -3.47
CA LEU A 124 0.09 4.22 -3.78
C LEU A 124 0.26 4.37 -5.29
N SER A 125 1.28 5.09 -5.75
CA SER A 125 1.65 5.11 -7.18
C SER A 125 2.12 3.73 -7.64
N ALA A 126 2.14 3.49 -8.94
CA ALA A 126 2.64 2.25 -9.52
C ALA A 126 4.08 1.98 -9.08
N GLU A 127 4.93 2.99 -9.09
CA GLU A 127 6.32 2.92 -8.65
C GLU A 127 6.44 2.59 -7.16
N ALA A 128 5.68 3.29 -6.29
CA ALA A 128 5.70 3.01 -4.86
C ALA A 128 5.22 1.59 -4.56
N LEU A 129 4.20 1.12 -5.28
CA LEU A 129 3.72 -0.25 -5.18
C LEU A 129 4.79 -1.26 -5.60
N CYS A 130 5.53 -1.00 -6.69
CA CYS A 130 6.66 -1.84 -7.13
C CYS A 130 7.75 -1.91 -6.05
N VAL A 131 8.13 -0.77 -5.47
CA VAL A 131 9.14 -0.72 -4.41
C VAL A 131 8.72 -1.54 -3.20
N PHE A 132 7.48 -1.36 -2.70
CA PHE A 132 7.01 -2.17 -1.57
C PHE A 132 6.91 -3.65 -1.89
N LYS A 133 6.50 -4.04 -3.10
CA LYS A 133 6.49 -5.45 -3.53
C LYS A 133 7.90 -6.05 -3.60
N LEU A 134 8.89 -5.28 -4.02
CA LEU A 134 10.30 -5.69 -3.99
C LEU A 134 10.81 -5.80 -2.54
N LEU A 135 10.38 -4.94 -1.63
CA LEU A 135 10.75 -5.05 -0.21
C LEU A 135 10.17 -6.29 0.45
N PHE A 136 8.90 -6.60 0.24
CA PHE A 136 8.26 -7.82 0.75
C PHE A 136 8.78 -9.09 0.08
N PHE A 137 8.98 -9.06 -1.21
CA PHE A 137 9.62 -10.09 -2.05
C PHE A 137 9.06 -11.51 -1.89
N ARG A 138 7.76 -11.65 -1.62
CA ARG A 138 7.08 -12.95 -1.58
C ARG A 138 6.83 -13.44 -3.01
N GLY A 139 6.63 -14.74 -3.21
CA GLY A 139 6.37 -15.29 -4.55
C GLY A 139 5.20 -14.59 -5.26
N LYS A 140 4.10 -14.27 -4.54
CA LYS A 140 2.97 -13.50 -5.09
C LYS A 140 3.37 -12.08 -5.52
N ASP A 141 4.31 -11.45 -4.81
CA ASP A 141 4.74 -10.09 -5.12
C ASP A 141 5.54 -10.04 -6.42
N VAL A 142 6.36 -11.07 -6.68
CA VAL A 142 7.10 -11.21 -7.95
C VAL A 142 6.13 -11.37 -9.13
N VAL A 143 5.12 -12.23 -9.00
CA VAL A 143 4.08 -12.40 -10.03
C VAL A 143 3.28 -11.12 -10.28
N ASP A 144 2.95 -10.40 -9.21
CA ASP A 144 2.27 -9.11 -9.33
C ASP A 144 3.16 -8.08 -10.05
N LEU A 145 4.48 -8.06 -9.79
CA LEU A 145 5.45 -7.20 -10.49
C LEU A 145 5.52 -7.49 -11.99
N GLU A 146 5.65 -8.78 -12.37
CA GLU A 146 5.64 -9.22 -13.77
C GLU A 146 4.43 -8.66 -14.52
N ARG A 147 3.24 -8.88 -13.96
CA ARG A 147 1.97 -8.44 -14.56
C ARG A 147 1.83 -6.92 -14.61
N LEU A 148 2.29 -6.22 -13.55
CA LEU A 148 2.23 -4.77 -13.50
C LEU A 148 3.13 -4.16 -14.58
N ILE A 149 4.36 -4.66 -14.73
CA ILE A 149 5.29 -4.21 -15.77
C ILE A 149 4.70 -4.49 -17.16
N ALA A 150 4.13 -5.68 -17.38
CA ALA A 150 3.53 -6.03 -18.67
C ALA A 150 2.34 -5.13 -19.05
N VAL A 151 1.56 -4.65 -18.08
CA VAL A 151 0.40 -3.76 -18.32
C VAL A 151 0.83 -2.30 -18.43
N GLN A 152 1.67 -1.82 -17.51
CA GLN A 152 2.07 -0.41 -17.45
C GLN A 152 3.18 -0.05 -18.43
N GLY A 153 4.08 -1.00 -18.71
CA GLY A 153 5.18 -0.79 -19.63
C GLY A 153 5.98 0.49 -19.29
N THR A 154 6.27 1.29 -20.31
CA THR A 154 7.06 2.51 -20.17
C THR A 154 6.37 3.66 -19.42
N THR A 155 5.10 3.51 -19.01
CA THR A 155 4.44 4.51 -18.15
C THR A 155 4.97 4.48 -16.71
N THR A 156 5.57 3.35 -16.29
CA THR A 156 6.26 3.22 -15.00
C THR A 156 7.70 3.71 -15.12
N ASN A 157 8.13 4.53 -14.18
CA ASN A 157 9.54 4.98 -14.11
C ASN A 157 10.44 3.89 -13.51
N ALA A 158 10.91 2.97 -14.35
CA ALA A 158 11.73 1.84 -13.94
C ALA A 158 13.04 2.26 -13.26
N ALA A 159 13.69 3.32 -13.76
CA ALA A 159 14.92 3.82 -13.19
C ALA A 159 14.71 4.34 -11.77
N TYR A 160 13.58 5.00 -11.51
CA TYR A 160 13.22 5.45 -10.19
C TYR A 160 13.05 4.25 -9.21
N VAL A 161 12.28 3.23 -9.60
CA VAL A 161 12.08 2.03 -8.75
C VAL A 161 13.41 1.38 -8.44
N ARG A 162 14.28 1.19 -9.44
CA ARG A 162 15.61 0.61 -9.28
C ARG A 162 16.47 1.40 -8.29
N VAL A 163 16.51 2.73 -8.45
CA VAL A 163 17.30 3.61 -7.57
C VAL A 163 16.81 3.51 -6.12
N GLN A 164 15.49 3.50 -5.89
CA GLN A 164 14.95 3.40 -4.53
C GLN A 164 15.33 2.07 -3.86
N ILE A 165 15.20 0.95 -4.57
CA ILE A 165 15.54 -0.38 -4.03
C ILE A 165 17.05 -0.50 -3.79
N ALA A 166 17.88 -0.07 -4.73
CA ALA A 166 19.33 -0.13 -4.57
C ALA A 166 19.82 0.76 -3.41
N ALA A 167 19.22 1.94 -3.23
CA ALA A 167 19.56 2.83 -2.10
C ALA A 167 19.24 2.20 -0.73
N MET A 168 18.17 1.41 -0.62
CA MET A 168 17.76 0.79 0.64
C MET A 168 18.48 -0.52 0.93
N LEU A 169 18.81 -1.32 -0.10
CA LEU A 169 19.26 -2.69 0.06
C LEU A 169 20.70 -2.93 -0.44
N GLY A 170 21.25 -1.99 -1.21
CA GLY A 170 22.53 -2.12 -1.91
C GLY A 170 22.36 -2.64 -3.36
N GLU A 171 23.32 -2.28 -4.21
CA GLU A 171 23.30 -2.64 -5.64
C GLU A 171 23.37 -4.16 -5.88
N ASP A 172 24.00 -4.91 -4.99
CA ASP A 172 24.19 -6.35 -5.11
C ASP A 172 23.02 -7.17 -4.54
N ASP A 173 21.97 -6.54 -4.02
CA ASP A 173 20.80 -7.27 -3.49
C ASP A 173 20.06 -8.00 -4.60
N PRO A 174 19.68 -9.29 -4.40
CA PRO A 174 18.97 -10.08 -5.42
C PRO A 174 17.67 -9.44 -5.93
N ARG A 175 17.04 -8.56 -5.16
CA ARG A 175 15.81 -7.86 -5.55
C ARG A 175 16.07 -6.81 -6.64
N VAL A 176 17.25 -6.17 -6.63
CA VAL A 176 17.69 -5.27 -7.71
C VAL A 176 17.88 -6.05 -9.01
N ALA A 177 18.62 -7.17 -8.94
CA ALA A 177 18.81 -8.04 -10.11
C ALA A 177 17.47 -8.61 -10.64
N THR A 178 16.54 -8.95 -9.74
CA THR A 178 15.20 -9.41 -10.10
C THR A 178 14.42 -8.32 -10.82
N TRP A 179 14.43 -7.08 -10.32
CA TRP A 179 13.79 -5.95 -10.98
C TRP A 179 14.34 -5.73 -12.39
N ASP A 180 15.67 -5.71 -12.54
CA ASP A 180 16.32 -5.50 -13.83
C ASP A 180 16.00 -6.61 -14.83
N ARG A 181 15.88 -7.88 -14.37
CA ARG A 181 15.46 -9.02 -15.17
C ARG A 181 14.01 -8.88 -15.62
N LEU A 182 13.08 -8.65 -14.68
CA LEU A 182 11.65 -8.52 -14.97
C LEU A 182 11.38 -7.39 -15.96
N TRP A 183 12.06 -6.26 -15.79
CA TRP A 183 11.90 -5.13 -16.70
C TRP A 183 12.31 -5.49 -18.13
N ARG A 184 13.48 -6.13 -18.30
CA ARG A 184 13.96 -6.57 -19.63
C ARG A 184 13.07 -7.61 -20.30
N GLU A 185 12.47 -8.50 -19.51
CA GLU A 185 11.60 -9.58 -20.01
C GLU A 185 10.22 -9.07 -20.45
N HIS A 186 9.65 -8.10 -19.74
CA HIS A 186 8.27 -7.68 -19.93
C HIS A 186 8.11 -6.28 -20.55
N CYS A 187 9.19 -5.50 -20.64
CA CYS A 187 9.22 -4.19 -21.28
C CYS A 187 10.46 -4.06 -22.18
N PRO A 188 10.56 -4.87 -23.25
CA PRO A 188 11.67 -4.75 -24.20
C PRO A 188 11.63 -3.37 -24.86
N ALA A 189 12.84 -2.81 -25.14
CA ALA A 189 13.02 -1.50 -25.78
C ALA A 189 12.46 -1.46 -27.20
#